data_63d14bef499918ccdf214dfb5e63d057
#
_entry.id   63d14bef499918ccdf214dfb5e63d057
#
_cell.length_a   1.000
_cell.length_b   1.000
_cell.length_c   1.000
_cell.angle_alpha   90.00
_cell.angle_beta   90.00
_cell.angle_gamma   90.00
#
_symmetry.space_group_name_H-M   'P 1'
#
loop_
_entity.id
_entity.type
_entity.pdbx_description
1 polymer ?
#
loop_
_entity_poly.entity_id
_entity_poly.type
_entity_poly.pdbx_seq_one_letter_code
_entity_poly.pdbx_strand_id
1 'polypeptide(L)'
;ASGSSGISGEKNALYVGAVRHARYRPKTHRFGYRVFSAYLNVDDLDANRFGLKLLSVNRWNLFSVRSRDHGARDGSKLRPFLNALLDEAKISPPDEIYILCYPRMFGFAFNPLTVYYCFEGDQISAMIYEVRNTFGDDHTYVVPLKGPSVGPLKGQSKDTLTLHCRDKRLHVSPFMEMQARYHFSTAAPNDRLRMVIRETQDDKPLLVASFQGEKQPLTDAALLRAFLTHPLMTVKVVVAIHYEAAKIFLKGVPFIKRPKPPETRHSHS
;
A
#
# COMPACT_ATOMS: atom_id res chain seq x y z
N ALA A 1 -30.05 -8.35 -26.77
CA ALA A 1 -28.67 -8.77 -26.55
C ALA A 1 -27.77 -7.56 -26.72
N SER A 2 -27.55 -6.78 -25.68
CA SER A 2 -26.59 -5.67 -25.64
C SER A 2 -25.35 -6.17 -24.92
N GLY A 3 -24.31 -6.46 -25.69
CA GLY A 3 -23.01 -6.83 -25.15
C GLY A 3 -22.39 -5.66 -24.39
N SER A 4 -22.27 -5.77 -23.09
CA SER A 4 -21.42 -4.90 -22.29
C SER A 4 -19.97 -5.34 -22.52
N SER A 5 -19.31 -4.74 -23.49
CA SER A 5 -17.85 -4.74 -23.56
C SER A 5 -17.33 -3.83 -22.43
N GLY A 6 -17.32 -4.35 -21.22
CA GLY A 6 -16.74 -3.67 -20.06
C GLY A 6 -15.24 -3.46 -20.29
N ILE A 7 -14.86 -2.22 -20.38
CA ILE A 7 -13.51 -1.71 -20.62
C ILE A 7 -12.67 -2.01 -19.39
N SER A 8 -12.05 -3.19 -19.33
CA SER A 8 -11.06 -3.59 -18.32
C SER A 8 -9.88 -2.59 -18.21
N GLY A 9 -9.62 -1.82 -19.27
CA GLY A 9 -8.52 -0.85 -19.31
C GLY A 9 -8.71 0.44 -18.51
N GLU A 10 -9.95 0.85 -18.22
CA GLU A 10 -10.20 2.12 -17.49
C GLU A 10 -10.00 2.03 -15.96
N LYS A 11 -10.04 0.85 -15.40
CA LYS A 11 -9.87 0.66 -13.95
C LYS A 11 -8.40 0.57 -13.53
N ASN A 12 -7.51 0.02 -14.38
CA ASN A 12 -6.06 0.01 -14.13
C ASN A 12 -5.47 1.42 -14.34
N ALA A 13 -4.62 1.87 -13.42
CA ALA A 13 -4.15 3.25 -13.42
C ALA A 13 -2.75 3.39 -12.80
N LEU A 14 -2.13 4.56 -13.01
CA LEU A 14 -1.04 5.06 -12.19
C LEU A 14 -1.58 6.18 -11.29
N TYR A 15 -1.15 6.22 -10.04
CA TYR A 15 -1.37 7.36 -9.16
C TYR A 15 -0.05 8.08 -8.94
N VAL A 16 0.07 9.29 -9.50
CA VAL A 16 1.28 10.12 -9.42
C VAL A 16 1.08 11.18 -8.36
N GLY A 17 1.97 11.25 -7.37
CA GLY A 17 1.76 12.16 -6.27
C GLY A 17 2.92 12.24 -5.29
N ALA A 18 2.60 12.35 -4.02
CA ALA A 18 3.59 12.48 -2.97
C ALA A 18 3.25 11.70 -1.71
N VAL A 19 4.29 11.13 -1.11
CA VAL A 19 4.25 10.60 0.25
C VAL A 19 4.79 11.68 1.18
N ARG A 20 4.13 11.86 2.33
CA ARG A 20 4.57 12.76 3.41
C ARG A 20 4.55 12.00 4.71
N HIS A 21 5.58 12.23 5.52
CA HIS A 21 5.71 11.70 6.87
C HIS A 21 5.87 12.85 7.86
N ALA A 22 5.15 12.77 8.95
CA ALA A 22 5.27 13.69 10.07
C ALA A 22 5.37 12.88 11.36
N ARG A 23 6.56 12.84 11.94
CA ARG A 23 6.80 12.29 13.28
C ARG A 23 6.58 13.41 14.29
N TYR A 24 5.91 13.12 15.37
CA TYR A 24 5.61 14.05 16.47
C TYR A 24 6.45 13.76 17.71
N ARG A 25 6.73 12.50 17.98
CA ARG A 25 7.44 12.06 19.18
C ARG A 25 8.52 11.01 18.89
N PRO A 26 9.57 10.91 19.70
CA PRO A 26 9.95 11.80 20.81
C PRO A 26 10.42 13.18 20.32
N LYS A 27 10.85 13.33 19.06
CA LYS A 27 11.24 14.60 18.42
C LYS A 27 10.52 14.78 17.10
N THR A 28 10.09 16.01 16.83
CA THR A 28 9.41 16.35 15.58
C THR A 28 10.37 16.19 14.39
N HIS A 29 9.88 15.47 13.36
CA HIS A 29 10.59 15.30 12.12
C HIS A 29 9.62 15.14 10.95
N ARG A 30 9.80 15.92 9.89
CA ARG A 30 8.91 15.91 8.71
C ARG A 30 9.73 15.77 7.45
N PHE A 31 9.23 14.96 6.53
CA PHE A 31 9.81 14.80 5.20
C PHE A 31 8.74 14.34 4.20
N GLY A 32 9.06 14.46 2.93
CA GLY A 32 8.20 13.98 1.86
C GLY A 32 8.96 13.88 0.56
N TYR A 33 8.45 13.06 -0.33
CA TYR A 33 9.03 12.86 -1.66
C TYR A 33 7.94 12.49 -2.67
N ARG A 34 8.22 12.79 -3.93
CA ARG A 34 7.34 12.46 -5.03
C ARG A 34 7.48 11.00 -5.40
N VAL A 35 6.36 10.34 -5.59
CA VAL A 35 6.27 8.92 -5.99
C VAL A 35 5.15 8.73 -6.98
N PHE A 36 5.13 7.57 -7.62
CA PHE A 36 3.94 7.06 -8.27
C PHE A 36 3.71 5.60 -7.85
N SER A 37 2.45 5.18 -7.86
CA SER A 37 2.02 3.82 -7.57
C SER A 37 1.25 3.27 -8.75
N ALA A 38 1.41 1.99 -9.03
CA ALA A 38 0.56 1.26 -9.95
C ALA A 38 -0.67 0.75 -9.19
N TYR A 39 -1.86 0.99 -9.75
CA TYR A 39 -3.14 0.47 -9.28
C TYR A 39 -3.63 -0.51 -10.34
N LEU A 40 -3.59 -1.80 -10.03
CA LEU A 40 -3.77 -2.87 -11.00
C LEU A 40 -4.80 -3.88 -10.50
N ASN A 41 -5.66 -4.35 -11.38
CA ASN A 41 -6.52 -5.49 -11.10
C ASN A 41 -5.67 -6.75 -10.90
N VAL A 42 -5.91 -7.49 -9.83
CA VAL A 42 -5.14 -8.68 -9.47
C VAL A 42 -5.35 -9.81 -10.47
N ASP A 43 -6.56 -9.98 -11.00
CA ASP A 43 -6.83 -11.02 -11.99
C ASP A 43 -6.15 -10.72 -13.34
N ASP A 44 -6.08 -9.44 -13.74
CA ASP A 44 -5.32 -9.01 -14.92
C ASP A 44 -3.80 -9.21 -14.70
N LEU A 45 -3.32 -8.97 -13.48
CA LEU A 45 -1.93 -9.21 -13.10
C LEU A 45 -1.60 -10.70 -13.15
N ASP A 46 -2.42 -11.55 -12.53
CA ASP A 46 -2.22 -13.00 -12.51
C ASP A 46 -2.33 -13.64 -13.90
N ALA A 47 -3.07 -13.01 -14.81
CA ALA A 47 -3.22 -13.44 -16.20
C ALA A 47 -2.30 -12.71 -17.19
N ASN A 48 -1.51 -11.71 -16.72
CA ASN A 48 -0.63 -10.86 -17.54
C ASN A 48 -1.34 -10.18 -18.72
N ARG A 49 -2.48 -9.51 -18.46
CA ARG A 49 -3.38 -8.95 -19.50
C ARG A 49 -3.13 -7.48 -19.84
N PHE A 50 -2.04 -6.86 -19.40
CA PHE A 50 -1.87 -5.41 -19.59
C PHE A 50 -1.49 -4.98 -21.03
N GLY A 51 -0.83 -5.84 -21.81
CA GLY A 51 -0.46 -5.56 -23.20
C GLY A 51 0.51 -4.39 -23.38
N LEU A 52 1.23 -3.97 -22.35
CA LEU A 52 2.13 -2.82 -22.34
C LEU A 52 3.57 -3.24 -22.71
N LYS A 53 4.28 -2.34 -23.38
CA LYS A 53 5.69 -2.56 -23.76
C LYS A 53 6.65 -2.27 -22.60
N LEU A 54 6.34 -1.29 -21.77
CA LEU A 54 7.20 -0.82 -20.67
C LEU A 54 6.89 -1.45 -19.32
N LEU A 55 5.76 -2.14 -19.18
CA LEU A 55 5.37 -2.88 -17.96
C LEU A 55 5.21 -4.36 -18.27
N SER A 56 5.80 -5.21 -17.46
CA SER A 56 5.61 -6.67 -17.55
C SER A 56 5.31 -7.30 -16.20
N VAL A 57 4.68 -8.47 -16.23
CA VAL A 57 4.41 -9.28 -15.04
C VAL A 57 5.41 -10.42 -14.98
N ASN A 58 6.01 -10.65 -13.82
CA ASN A 58 6.95 -11.75 -13.53
C ASN A 58 8.18 -11.82 -14.45
N ARG A 59 8.41 -10.82 -15.30
CA ARG A 59 9.55 -10.72 -16.21
C ARG A 59 10.32 -9.43 -15.99
N TRP A 60 11.55 -9.36 -16.47
CA TRP A 60 12.34 -8.12 -16.45
C TRP A 60 11.81 -7.14 -17.50
N ASN A 61 11.71 -5.87 -17.12
CA ASN A 61 11.37 -4.76 -18.00
C ASN A 61 11.79 -3.44 -17.35
N LEU A 62 11.53 -2.30 -18.03
CA LEU A 62 11.68 -0.96 -17.44
C LEU A 62 10.87 -0.87 -16.13
N PHE A 63 9.60 -1.29 -16.20
CA PHE A 63 8.76 -1.54 -15.04
C PHE A 63 8.30 -3.00 -15.01
N SER A 64 8.22 -3.55 -13.82
CA SER A 64 7.61 -4.87 -13.66
C SER A 64 6.93 -5.00 -12.29
N VAL A 65 5.88 -5.81 -12.25
CA VAL A 65 5.26 -6.28 -11.00
C VAL A 65 5.48 -7.79 -10.94
N ARG A 66 5.97 -8.28 -9.81
CA ARG A 66 6.24 -9.70 -9.64
C ARG A 66 5.46 -10.26 -8.46
N SER A 67 4.78 -11.37 -8.65
CA SER A 67 4.03 -12.06 -7.60
C SER A 67 4.91 -12.37 -6.38
N ARG A 68 6.19 -12.70 -6.58
CA ARG A 68 7.14 -12.95 -5.49
C ARG A 68 7.45 -11.74 -4.59
N ASP A 69 7.01 -10.53 -4.95
CA ASP A 69 7.20 -9.33 -4.13
C ASP A 69 6.01 -9.08 -3.20
N HIS A 70 4.93 -9.81 -3.40
CA HIS A 70 3.63 -9.61 -2.78
C HIS A 70 3.02 -10.92 -2.29
N GLY A 71 2.09 -10.83 -1.35
CA GLY A 71 1.33 -11.97 -0.86
C GLY A 71 2.21 -13.07 -0.27
N ALA A 72 2.03 -14.32 -0.71
CA ALA A 72 2.81 -15.48 -0.24
C ALA A 72 4.33 -15.37 -0.54
N ARG A 73 4.71 -14.57 -1.55
CA ARG A 73 6.10 -14.31 -2.00
C ARG A 73 6.85 -15.53 -2.55
N ASP A 74 6.15 -16.59 -2.84
CA ASP A 74 6.68 -17.81 -3.47
C ASP A 74 6.61 -17.76 -5.00
N GLY A 75 6.02 -16.70 -5.56
CA GLY A 75 5.81 -16.53 -7.00
C GLY A 75 4.47 -17.08 -7.49
N SER A 76 3.66 -17.65 -6.62
CA SER A 76 2.30 -18.09 -6.94
C SER A 76 1.39 -16.90 -7.32
N LYS A 77 0.21 -17.21 -7.85
CA LYS A 77 -0.83 -16.21 -8.15
C LYS A 77 -1.31 -15.52 -6.89
N LEU A 78 -1.58 -14.22 -6.99
CA LEU A 78 -2.01 -13.43 -5.84
C LEU A 78 -3.47 -13.68 -5.46
N ARG A 79 -4.37 -13.86 -6.43
CA ARG A 79 -5.80 -14.01 -6.17
C ARG A 79 -6.14 -15.16 -5.22
N PRO A 80 -5.61 -16.39 -5.40
CA PRO A 80 -5.88 -17.49 -4.46
C PRO A 80 -5.37 -17.20 -3.05
N PHE A 81 -4.18 -16.60 -2.91
CA PHE A 81 -3.63 -16.23 -1.60
C PHE A 81 -4.51 -15.20 -0.89
N LEU A 82 -4.93 -14.15 -1.59
CA LEU A 82 -5.79 -13.10 -1.02
C LEU A 82 -7.15 -13.65 -0.62
N ASN A 83 -7.72 -14.55 -1.42
CA ASN A 83 -8.98 -15.21 -1.08
C ASN A 83 -8.84 -16.08 0.18
N ALA A 84 -7.73 -16.81 0.34
CA ALA A 84 -7.48 -17.58 1.56
C ALA A 84 -7.38 -16.70 2.81
N LEU A 85 -6.69 -15.55 2.72
CA LEU A 85 -6.63 -14.57 3.82
C LEU A 85 -8.00 -13.99 4.18
N LEU A 86 -8.84 -13.73 3.19
CA LEU A 86 -10.19 -13.22 3.41
C LEU A 86 -11.08 -14.30 4.03
N ASP A 87 -10.97 -15.56 3.60
CA ASP A 87 -11.69 -16.70 4.17
C ASP A 87 -11.33 -16.91 5.64
N GLU A 88 -10.04 -16.91 5.98
CA GLU A 88 -9.56 -16.94 7.37
C GLU A 88 -10.17 -15.81 8.23
N ALA A 89 -10.35 -14.63 7.62
CA ALA A 89 -10.98 -13.48 8.25
C ALA A 89 -12.52 -13.53 8.23
N LYS A 90 -13.12 -14.61 7.71
CA LYS A 90 -14.58 -14.80 7.53
C LYS A 90 -15.22 -13.70 6.66
N ILE A 91 -14.51 -13.24 5.66
CA ILE A 91 -14.96 -12.25 4.67
C ILE A 91 -15.25 -12.99 3.37
N SER A 92 -16.44 -12.77 2.80
CA SER A 92 -16.81 -13.35 1.52
C SER A 92 -15.84 -12.96 0.41
N PRO A 93 -15.52 -13.86 -0.54
CA PRO A 93 -14.67 -13.52 -1.67
C PRO A 93 -15.22 -12.31 -2.44
N PRO A 94 -14.39 -11.28 -2.66
CA PRO A 94 -14.80 -10.09 -3.40
C PRO A 94 -14.87 -10.36 -4.91
N ASP A 95 -15.67 -9.57 -5.61
CA ASP A 95 -15.78 -9.66 -7.07
C ASP A 95 -14.47 -9.27 -7.74
N GLU A 96 -13.88 -8.17 -7.30
CA GLU A 96 -12.63 -7.63 -7.83
C GLU A 96 -11.65 -7.28 -6.69
N ILE A 97 -10.36 -7.51 -6.93
CA ILE A 97 -9.28 -7.04 -6.05
C ILE A 97 -8.32 -6.21 -6.88
N TYR A 98 -7.96 -5.03 -6.36
CA TYR A 98 -6.95 -4.16 -6.94
C TYR A 98 -5.77 -4.02 -5.99
N ILE A 99 -4.56 -4.15 -6.53
CA ILE A 99 -3.32 -3.89 -5.80
C ILE A 99 -2.82 -2.48 -6.08
N LEU A 100 -2.47 -1.74 -5.03
CA LEU A 100 -1.74 -0.48 -5.09
C LEU A 100 -0.31 -0.72 -4.59
N CYS A 101 0.67 -0.63 -5.47
CA CYS A 101 2.07 -0.92 -5.13
C CYS A 101 3.05 -0.07 -5.96
N TYR A 102 4.31 -0.02 -5.55
CA TYR A 102 5.39 0.50 -6.38
C TYR A 102 5.87 -0.59 -7.35
N PRO A 103 5.81 -0.37 -8.67
CA PRO A 103 6.40 -1.32 -9.61
C PRO A 103 7.92 -1.36 -9.46
N ARG A 104 8.54 -2.49 -9.78
CA ARG A 104 9.99 -2.57 -9.96
C ARG A 104 10.43 -1.62 -11.05
N MET A 105 11.56 -0.97 -10.86
CA MET A 105 12.27 -0.21 -11.88
C MET A 105 13.62 -0.89 -12.14
N PHE A 106 13.89 -1.29 -13.40
CA PHE A 106 15.08 -2.06 -13.77
C PHE A 106 15.34 -3.30 -12.88
N GLY A 107 14.27 -3.98 -12.49
CA GLY A 107 14.36 -5.16 -11.64
C GLY A 107 14.52 -4.91 -10.14
N PHE A 108 14.71 -3.67 -9.68
CA PHE A 108 14.76 -3.32 -8.26
C PHE A 108 13.37 -2.88 -7.75
N ALA A 109 12.94 -3.44 -6.62
CA ALA A 109 11.71 -3.07 -5.94
C ALA A 109 11.91 -2.92 -4.44
N PHE A 110 11.18 -1.97 -3.86
CA PHE A 110 10.94 -1.89 -2.45
C PHE A 110 9.54 -1.31 -2.21
N ASN A 111 8.66 -2.11 -1.64
CA ASN A 111 7.29 -1.73 -1.28
C ASN A 111 7.18 -1.72 0.25
N PRO A 112 7.33 -0.55 0.92
CA PRO A 112 7.13 -0.47 2.37
C PRO A 112 5.67 -0.71 2.76
N LEU A 113 4.76 -0.45 1.84
CA LEU A 113 3.33 -0.69 1.98
C LEU A 113 2.75 -1.08 0.62
N THR A 114 2.07 -2.22 0.59
CA THR A 114 1.16 -2.62 -0.49
C THR A 114 -0.25 -2.62 0.05
N VAL A 115 -1.21 -2.13 -0.73
CA VAL A 115 -2.61 -2.07 -0.33
C VAL A 115 -3.46 -2.78 -1.35
N TYR A 116 -4.35 -3.65 -0.87
CA TYR A 116 -5.34 -4.31 -1.71
C TYR A 116 -6.73 -3.76 -1.37
N TYR A 117 -7.43 -3.36 -2.40
CA TYR A 117 -8.81 -2.89 -2.36
C TYR A 117 -9.71 -4.04 -2.84
N CYS A 118 -10.52 -4.56 -1.96
CA CYS A 118 -11.45 -5.66 -2.24
C CYS A 118 -12.85 -5.09 -2.48
N PHE A 119 -13.40 -5.31 -3.66
CA PHE A 119 -14.68 -4.75 -4.08
C PHE A 119 -15.77 -5.84 -4.15
N GLU A 120 -16.97 -5.49 -3.73
CA GLU A 120 -18.21 -6.20 -3.96
C GLU A 120 -19.15 -5.22 -4.68
N GLY A 121 -19.39 -5.44 -5.97
CA GLY A 121 -19.94 -4.43 -6.86
C GLY A 121 -19.08 -3.16 -6.86
N ASP A 122 -19.69 -2.01 -6.60
CA ASP A 122 -19.02 -0.70 -6.55
C ASP A 122 -18.52 -0.31 -5.14
N GLN A 123 -18.71 -1.18 -4.14
CA GLN A 123 -18.34 -0.88 -2.76
C GLN A 123 -17.10 -1.63 -2.33
N ILE A 124 -16.23 -0.97 -1.56
CA ILE A 124 -15.10 -1.65 -0.93
C ILE A 124 -15.62 -2.46 0.25
N SER A 125 -15.50 -3.78 0.17
CA SER A 125 -15.94 -4.73 1.21
C SER A 125 -14.85 -4.99 2.25
N ALA A 126 -13.59 -4.97 1.84
CA ALA A 126 -12.43 -5.15 2.71
C ALA A 126 -11.18 -4.44 2.16
N MET A 127 -10.24 -4.20 3.05
CA MET A 127 -8.90 -3.72 2.72
C MET A 127 -7.86 -4.67 3.28
N ILE A 128 -6.78 -4.91 2.52
CA ILE A 128 -5.62 -5.67 2.99
C ILE A 128 -4.40 -4.76 2.90
N TYR A 129 -3.67 -4.62 4.01
CA TYR A 129 -2.45 -3.82 4.08
C TYR A 129 -1.26 -4.74 4.35
N GLU A 130 -0.38 -4.86 3.38
CA GLU A 130 0.87 -5.59 3.49
C GLU A 130 1.98 -4.59 3.80
N VAL A 131 2.43 -4.58 5.05
CA VAL A 131 3.49 -3.68 5.54
C VAL A 131 4.80 -4.41 5.56
N ARG A 132 5.86 -3.76 5.09
CA ARG A 132 7.21 -4.30 5.05
C ARG A 132 8.22 -3.33 5.64
N ASN A 133 9.17 -3.86 6.43
CA ASN A 133 10.31 -3.09 6.89
C ASN A 133 11.55 -3.29 5.99
N THR A 134 12.60 -2.51 6.24
CA THR A 134 13.88 -2.64 5.53
C THR A 134 14.71 -3.84 6.00
N PHE A 135 14.31 -4.53 7.06
CA PHE A 135 14.99 -5.72 7.62
C PHE A 135 14.52 -7.02 6.98
N GLY A 136 13.52 -6.97 6.11
CA GLY A 136 12.98 -8.14 5.41
C GLY A 136 11.75 -8.77 6.08
N ASP A 137 11.28 -8.23 7.23
CA ASP A 137 10.03 -8.70 7.82
C ASP A 137 8.83 -8.05 7.14
N ASP A 138 7.72 -8.75 7.16
CA ASP A 138 6.42 -8.29 6.68
C ASP A 138 5.29 -8.71 7.62
N HIS A 139 4.20 -7.98 7.55
CA HIS A 139 2.95 -8.34 8.23
C HIS A 139 1.75 -7.84 7.42
N THR A 140 0.73 -8.68 7.32
CA THR A 140 -0.48 -8.38 6.55
C THR A 140 -1.66 -8.18 7.49
N TYR A 141 -2.30 -7.03 7.39
CA TYR A 141 -3.51 -6.69 8.14
C TYR A 141 -4.72 -6.84 7.22
N VAL A 142 -5.67 -7.69 7.58
CA VAL A 142 -6.96 -7.82 6.89
C VAL A 142 -8.01 -7.03 7.65
N VAL A 143 -8.73 -6.16 6.94
CA VAL A 143 -9.67 -5.21 7.54
C VAL A 143 -11.01 -5.28 6.82
N PRO A 144 -12.06 -5.86 7.42
CA PRO A 144 -13.41 -5.79 6.88
C PRO A 144 -13.91 -4.34 6.95
N LEU A 145 -14.63 -3.90 5.94
CA LEU A 145 -15.26 -2.57 5.90
C LEU A 145 -16.79 -2.63 6.07
N LYS A 146 -17.34 -3.82 6.23
CA LYS A 146 -18.74 -4.05 6.60
C LYS A 146 -18.82 -4.38 8.08
N GLY A 147 -19.58 -3.61 8.87
CA GLY A 147 -19.79 -3.88 10.29
C GLY A 147 -19.89 -2.61 11.16
N PRO A 148 -20.27 -2.74 12.43
CA PRO A 148 -20.52 -1.61 13.34
C PRO A 148 -19.28 -0.76 13.67
N SER A 149 -18.07 -1.26 13.34
CA SER A 149 -16.80 -0.53 13.55
C SER A 149 -16.47 0.45 12.43
N VAL A 150 -17.26 0.49 11.36
CA VAL A 150 -17.09 1.36 10.20
C VAL A 150 -18.25 2.35 10.17
N GLY A 151 -18.19 3.36 11.03
CA GLY A 151 -19.15 4.45 10.99
C GLY A 151 -18.90 5.32 9.76
N PRO A 152 -19.93 5.58 8.89
CA PRO A 152 -19.83 6.71 7.98
C PRO A 152 -19.81 7.98 8.82
N LEU A 153 -18.76 8.78 8.67
CA LEU A 153 -18.78 10.13 9.19
C LEU A 153 -19.91 10.88 8.48
N LYS A 154 -21.00 11.17 9.21
CA LYS A 154 -22.18 11.85 8.67
C LYS A 154 -21.78 13.13 7.90
N GLY A 155 -22.23 13.24 6.65
CA GLY A 155 -22.14 14.47 5.85
C GLY A 155 -21.02 14.51 4.80
N GLN A 156 -20.48 13.38 4.36
CA GLN A 156 -19.32 13.39 3.45
C GLN A 156 -19.68 13.08 1.98
N SER A 157 -19.05 13.88 1.11
CA SER A 157 -19.00 13.73 -0.33
C SER A 157 -18.32 12.40 -0.76
N LYS A 158 -18.23 12.13 -2.06
CA LYS A 158 -17.54 10.95 -2.66
C LYS A 158 -16.08 10.74 -2.22
N ASP A 159 -15.50 11.67 -1.44
CA ASP A 159 -14.15 11.61 -0.86
C ASP A 159 -14.11 11.08 0.60
N THR A 160 -15.12 10.35 1.02
CA THR A 160 -15.23 9.84 2.40
C THR A 160 -14.09 8.89 2.73
N LEU A 161 -13.25 9.28 3.70
CA LEU A 161 -12.21 8.43 4.24
C LEU A 161 -12.83 7.41 5.20
N THR A 162 -12.74 6.13 4.87
CA THR A 162 -13.08 5.06 5.80
C THR A 162 -11.98 4.94 6.85
N LEU A 163 -12.35 4.99 8.13
CA LEU A 163 -11.42 4.89 9.25
C LEU A 163 -11.49 3.49 9.88
N HIS A 164 -10.33 2.86 10.05
CA HIS A 164 -10.23 1.60 10.78
C HIS A 164 -8.92 1.52 11.55
N CYS A 165 -8.93 0.80 12.68
CA CYS A 165 -7.83 0.73 13.62
C CYS A 165 -7.31 -0.69 13.74
N ARG A 166 -5.98 -0.84 13.89
CA ARG A 166 -5.31 -2.12 14.18
C ARG A 166 -4.14 -1.90 15.12
N ASP A 167 -3.93 -2.84 16.00
CA ASP A 167 -2.74 -2.84 16.83
C ASP A 167 -1.51 -3.13 15.98
N LYS A 168 -0.42 -2.43 16.26
CA LYS A 168 0.83 -2.59 15.54
C LYS A 168 1.45 -3.96 15.84
N ARG A 169 1.68 -4.76 14.81
CA ARG A 169 2.29 -6.10 14.91
C ARG A 169 3.69 -6.16 14.30
N LEU A 170 4.09 -5.18 13.50
CA LEU A 170 5.39 -5.15 12.83
C LEU A 170 6.27 -4.00 13.33
N HIS A 171 7.53 -4.31 13.64
CA HIS A 171 8.55 -3.31 13.95
C HIS A 171 9.09 -2.71 12.65
N VAL A 172 8.62 -1.51 12.30
CA VAL A 172 8.95 -0.86 11.01
C VAL A 172 10.10 0.14 11.12
N SER A 173 10.49 0.56 12.33
CA SER A 173 11.53 1.57 12.53
C SER A 173 12.28 1.34 13.84
N PRO A 174 13.62 1.43 13.85
CA PRO A 174 14.40 1.26 15.06
C PRO A 174 14.24 2.42 16.08
N PHE A 175 13.39 3.37 15.80
CA PHE A 175 13.11 4.53 16.66
C PHE A 175 11.67 4.56 17.16
N MET A 176 10.92 3.44 17.03
CA MET A 176 9.51 3.38 17.39
C MET A 176 9.19 2.09 18.10
N GLU A 177 8.49 2.21 19.24
CA GLU A 177 8.05 1.06 20.03
C GLU A 177 6.95 0.25 19.34
N MET A 178 6.73 -0.98 19.84
CA MET A 178 5.68 -1.87 19.34
C MET A 178 4.31 -1.56 19.93
N GLN A 179 4.26 -0.96 21.13
CA GLN A 179 3.01 -0.60 21.81
C GLN A 179 2.38 0.64 21.14
N ALA A 180 1.84 0.44 19.96
CA ALA A 180 1.21 1.49 19.19
C ALA A 180 0.02 0.93 18.39
N ARG A 181 -0.87 1.83 17.97
CA ARG A 181 -2.03 1.52 17.16
C ARG A 181 -1.98 2.27 15.84
N TYR A 182 -2.28 1.55 14.75
CA TYR A 182 -2.49 2.13 13.44
C TYR A 182 -3.94 2.53 13.25
N HIS A 183 -4.14 3.74 12.72
CA HIS A 183 -5.42 4.23 12.24
C HIS A 183 -5.29 4.47 10.74
N PHE A 184 -5.89 3.61 9.97
CA PHE A 184 -5.91 3.71 8.51
C PHE A 184 -7.12 4.55 8.10
N SER A 185 -6.90 5.51 7.21
CA SER A 185 -7.96 6.30 6.58
C SER A 185 -7.70 6.29 5.08
N THR A 186 -8.61 5.73 4.32
CA THR A 186 -8.49 5.66 2.86
C THR A 186 -9.81 6.00 2.20
N ALA A 187 -9.74 6.71 1.07
CA ALA A 187 -10.86 6.91 0.17
C ALA A 187 -10.88 5.82 -0.91
N ALA A 188 -12.04 5.58 -1.50
CA ALA A 188 -12.14 4.76 -2.68
C ALA A 188 -11.28 5.38 -3.81
N PRO A 189 -10.49 4.57 -4.54
CA PRO A 189 -9.69 5.05 -5.66
C PRO A 189 -10.58 5.63 -6.77
N ASN A 190 -10.43 6.92 -7.04
CA ASN A 190 -11.09 7.66 -8.12
C ASN A 190 -10.05 8.55 -8.82
N ASP A 191 -10.40 9.73 -9.31
CA ASP A 191 -9.45 10.67 -9.93
C ASP A 191 -8.33 11.11 -8.98
N ARG A 192 -8.58 11.04 -7.67
CA ARG A 192 -7.60 11.26 -6.61
C ARG A 192 -7.61 10.10 -5.63
N LEU A 193 -6.45 9.56 -5.34
CA LEU A 193 -6.28 8.58 -4.27
C LEU A 193 -5.66 9.29 -3.07
N ARG A 194 -6.30 9.10 -1.92
CA ARG A 194 -5.80 9.63 -0.64
C ARG A 194 -5.80 8.53 0.40
N MET A 195 -4.67 8.36 1.04
CA MET A 195 -4.48 7.42 2.15
C MET A 195 -3.72 8.12 3.26
N VAL A 196 -4.16 7.92 4.50
CA VAL A 196 -3.50 8.44 5.69
C VAL A 196 -3.39 7.30 6.71
N ILE A 197 -2.20 7.10 7.23
CA ILE A 197 -1.92 6.16 8.31
C ILE A 197 -1.41 6.97 9.48
N ARG A 198 -2.16 6.96 10.57
CA ARG A 198 -1.75 7.56 11.84
C ARG A 198 -1.31 6.46 12.79
N GLU A 199 -0.20 6.66 13.43
CA GLU A 199 0.28 5.81 14.51
C GLU A 199 0.14 6.57 15.83
N THR A 200 -0.51 5.94 16.81
CA THR A 200 -0.73 6.51 18.14
C THR A 200 -0.19 5.58 19.20
N GLN A 201 0.23 6.16 20.31
CA GLN A 201 0.60 5.47 21.55
C GLN A 201 -0.03 6.23 22.71
N ASP A 202 -0.78 5.54 23.59
CA ASP A 202 -1.54 6.16 24.67
C ASP A 202 -2.43 7.32 24.14
N ASP A 203 -3.13 7.08 23.03
CA ASP A 203 -3.98 8.02 22.29
C ASP A 203 -3.29 9.31 21.81
N LYS A 204 -1.96 9.39 21.95
CA LYS A 204 -1.19 10.53 21.48
C LYS A 204 -0.52 10.22 20.15
N PRO A 205 -0.49 11.17 19.20
CA PRO A 205 0.11 10.93 17.88
C PRO A 205 1.63 10.71 17.97
N LEU A 206 2.09 9.62 17.36
CA LEU A 206 3.51 9.31 17.16
C LEU A 206 3.96 9.73 15.77
N LEU A 207 3.24 9.25 14.76
CA LEU A 207 3.59 9.44 13.36
C LEU A 207 2.32 9.52 12.51
N VAL A 208 2.38 10.34 11.48
CA VAL A 208 1.40 10.37 10.40
C VAL A 208 2.14 10.18 9.08
N ALA A 209 1.77 9.15 8.34
CA ALA A 209 2.17 8.94 6.96
C ALA A 209 0.97 9.19 6.06
N SER A 210 1.16 9.88 4.94
CA SER A 210 0.09 10.09 3.96
C SER A 210 0.61 9.94 2.55
N PHE A 211 -0.23 9.37 1.69
CA PHE A 211 -0.06 9.39 0.24
C PHE A 211 -1.25 10.12 -0.37
N GLN A 212 -0.95 11.00 -1.32
CA GLN A 212 -1.93 11.63 -2.16
C GLN A 212 -1.42 11.62 -3.59
N GLY A 213 -2.22 11.07 -4.52
CA GLY A 213 -1.87 10.96 -5.93
C GLY A 213 -3.05 11.24 -6.84
N GLU A 214 -2.75 11.72 -8.03
CA GLU A 214 -3.72 11.95 -9.11
C GLU A 214 -3.68 10.78 -10.09
N LYS A 215 -4.86 10.35 -10.53
CA LYS A 215 -5.02 9.26 -11.48
C LYS A 215 -4.45 9.65 -12.84
N GLN A 216 -3.68 8.74 -13.41
CA GLN A 216 -3.19 8.80 -14.78
C GLN A 216 -3.54 7.48 -15.48
N PRO A 217 -3.84 7.48 -16.77
CA PRO A 217 -4.12 6.25 -17.49
C PRO A 217 -2.89 5.33 -17.49
N LEU A 218 -3.11 4.03 -17.39
CA LEU A 218 -2.04 3.04 -17.49
C LEU A 218 -1.67 2.81 -18.96
N THR A 219 -0.72 3.60 -19.47
CA THR A 219 -0.22 3.54 -20.85
C THR A 219 1.30 3.59 -20.88
N ASP A 220 1.93 3.13 -21.96
CA ASP A 220 3.38 3.23 -22.13
C ASP A 220 3.86 4.70 -22.10
N ALA A 221 3.08 5.64 -22.64
CA ALA A 221 3.42 7.07 -22.57
C ALA A 221 3.40 7.60 -21.14
N ALA A 222 2.41 7.22 -20.32
CA ALA A 222 2.35 7.61 -18.91
C ALA A 222 3.48 6.95 -18.08
N LEU A 223 3.81 5.69 -18.37
CA LEU A 223 4.94 4.99 -17.76
C LEU A 223 6.27 5.66 -18.11
N LEU A 224 6.48 6.02 -19.37
CA LEU A 224 7.69 6.75 -19.78
C LEU A 224 7.78 8.12 -19.09
N ARG A 225 6.67 8.86 -19.02
CA ARG A 225 6.61 10.12 -18.28
C ARG A 225 6.94 9.91 -16.79
N ALA A 226 6.36 8.88 -16.15
CA ALA A 226 6.65 8.54 -14.77
C ALA A 226 8.14 8.21 -14.57
N PHE A 227 8.76 7.47 -15.49
CA PHE A 227 10.18 7.18 -15.46
C PHE A 227 11.04 8.45 -15.52
N LEU A 228 10.75 9.34 -16.47
CA LEU A 228 11.51 10.58 -16.65
C LEU A 228 11.35 11.57 -15.49
N THR A 229 10.17 11.62 -14.88
CA THR A 229 9.86 12.55 -13.78
C THR A 229 10.21 11.99 -12.39
N HIS A 230 10.33 10.66 -12.26
CA HIS A 230 10.66 9.94 -11.02
C HIS A 230 11.81 8.94 -11.24
N PRO A 231 12.97 9.37 -11.78
CA PRO A 231 14.04 8.44 -12.10
C PRO A 231 14.55 7.73 -10.85
N LEU A 232 14.71 6.40 -10.95
CA LEU A 232 15.17 5.54 -9.85
C LEU A 232 14.35 5.70 -8.56
N MET A 233 13.03 5.91 -8.67
CA MET A 233 12.15 6.17 -7.52
C MET A 233 12.31 5.10 -6.43
N THR A 234 12.30 3.83 -6.79
CA THR A 234 12.41 2.72 -5.83
C THR A 234 13.72 2.73 -5.05
N VAL A 235 14.84 3.08 -5.71
CA VAL A 235 16.15 3.27 -5.05
C VAL A 235 16.11 4.50 -4.15
N LYS A 236 15.59 5.62 -4.64
CA LYS A 236 15.45 6.87 -3.86
C LYS A 236 14.63 6.67 -2.60
N VAL A 237 13.56 5.86 -2.64
CA VAL A 237 12.77 5.54 -1.44
C VAL A 237 13.62 4.84 -0.38
N VAL A 238 14.42 3.84 -0.76
CA VAL A 238 15.31 3.14 0.18
C VAL A 238 16.38 4.08 0.74
N VAL A 239 17.04 4.85 -0.12
CA VAL A 239 18.06 5.84 0.30
C VAL A 239 17.43 6.87 1.24
N ALA A 240 16.24 7.39 0.92
CA ALA A 240 15.54 8.35 1.76
C ALA A 240 15.21 7.77 3.14
N ILE A 241 14.75 6.52 3.23
CA ILE A 241 14.48 5.86 4.52
C ILE A 241 15.73 5.84 5.40
N HIS A 242 16.89 5.45 4.86
CA HIS A 242 18.14 5.40 5.61
C HIS A 242 18.66 6.79 5.96
N TYR A 243 18.57 7.74 5.03
CA TYR A 243 18.95 9.14 5.26
C TYR A 243 18.11 9.79 6.36
N GLU A 244 16.79 9.63 6.33
CA GLU A 244 15.92 10.16 7.37
C GLU A 244 16.11 9.43 8.71
N ALA A 245 16.43 8.13 8.69
CA ALA A 245 16.81 7.39 9.88
C ALA A 245 18.09 7.94 10.51
N ALA A 246 19.13 8.22 9.71
CA ALA A 246 20.37 8.85 10.18
C ALA A 246 20.10 10.23 10.79
N LYS A 247 19.26 11.07 10.18
CA LYS A 247 18.86 12.38 10.74
C LYS A 247 18.14 12.26 12.08
N ILE A 248 17.27 11.27 12.22
CA ILE A 248 16.57 10.99 13.49
C ILE A 248 17.56 10.56 14.56
N PHE A 249 18.52 9.69 14.21
CA PHE A 249 19.60 9.28 15.12
C PHE A 249 20.46 10.46 15.57
N LEU A 250 20.89 11.31 14.65
CA LEU A 250 21.67 12.54 14.95
C LEU A 250 20.89 13.55 15.82
N LYS A 251 19.57 13.52 15.82
CA LYS A 251 18.72 14.26 16.76
C LYS A 251 18.71 13.68 18.17
N GLY A 252 19.44 12.59 18.43
CA GLY A 252 19.53 11.92 19.72
C GLY A 252 18.28 11.10 20.10
N VAL A 253 17.53 10.61 19.12
CA VAL A 253 16.44 9.67 19.39
C VAL A 253 17.06 8.30 19.67
N PRO A 254 16.72 7.64 20.81
CA PRO A 254 17.31 6.37 21.19
C PRO A 254 16.98 5.27 20.18
N PHE A 255 17.94 4.39 19.96
CA PHE A 255 17.77 3.19 19.15
C PHE A 255 17.06 2.11 19.97
N ILE A 256 15.97 1.59 19.46
CA ILE A 256 15.19 0.52 20.09
C ILE A 256 15.62 -0.80 19.46
N LYS A 257 16.03 -1.75 20.30
CA LYS A 257 16.42 -3.09 19.85
C LYS A 257 15.23 -3.77 19.16
N ARG A 258 15.49 -4.34 17.99
CA ARG A 258 14.48 -5.08 17.20
C ARG A 258 13.91 -6.23 18.03
N PRO A 259 12.60 -6.30 18.26
CA PRO A 259 11.97 -7.46 18.89
C PRO A 259 12.03 -8.67 17.92
N LYS A 260 11.68 -9.85 18.42
CA LYS A 260 11.48 -11.01 17.56
C LYS A 260 10.39 -10.71 16.53
N PRO A 261 10.52 -11.21 15.28
CA PRO A 261 9.46 -11.09 14.28
C PRO A 261 8.14 -11.66 14.85
N PRO A 262 6.98 -11.15 14.38
CA PRO A 262 5.69 -11.71 14.78
C PRO A 262 5.61 -13.18 14.38
N GLU A 263 5.01 -14.02 15.24
CA GLU A 263 4.85 -15.46 15.00
C GLU A 263 3.95 -15.74 13.78
N THR A 264 2.99 -14.87 13.53
CA THR A 264 2.08 -14.94 12.37
C THR A 264 2.35 -13.81 11.40
N ARG A 265 2.37 -14.12 10.09
CA ARG A 265 2.55 -13.12 9.03
C ARG A 265 1.30 -12.29 8.73
N HIS A 266 0.15 -12.69 9.26
CA HIS A 266 -1.12 -11.99 9.02
C HIS A 266 -1.96 -11.93 10.29
N SER A 267 -2.82 -10.92 10.35
CA SER A 267 -3.79 -10.73 11.42
C SER A 267 -5.11 -10.20 10.86
N HIS A 268 -6.19 -10.73 11.42
CA HIS A 268 -7.56 -10.36 11.15
C HIS A 268 -8.28 -10.26 12.49
N SER A 269 -9.07 -9.24 12.68
CA SER A 269 -10.03 -9.10 13.80
C SER A 269 -10.76 -7.76 13.69
#